data_0a78512a0cd80d529c0f4534415e40c3
#
_entry.id   0a78512a0cd80d529c0f4534415e40c3
#
_cell.length_a   1.000
_cell.length_b   1.000
_cell.length_c   1.000
_cell.angle_alpha   90.00
_cell.angle_beta   90.00
_cell.angle_gamma   90.00
#
_symmetry.space_group_name_H-M   'P 1'
#
loop_
_entity.id
_entity.type
_entity.pdbx_description
1 polymer ?
#
loop_
_entity_poly.entity_id
_entity_poly.type
_entity_poly.pdbx_seq_one_letter_code
_entity_poly.pdbx_strand_id
1 'polypeptide(L)'
;MIASPVALAATSLVEPVAAGWQLLVAALAGIAVIVGLITWLKVHPFLALILGAGVVGAAAGQNLNDVVTSFSTGFGSTAASVGILIALGAMFAKLLADSGGADQIVDTIVGRASTRVLPWAMVLVGAIIGLPMFFEIGLVLLMPVIYLVARRSGLSLITVGIPALAGLSAMHGFVPPHPGPLTAVQALHADLGLTLGLGIIVAVPTLVVAGPLFGKIAGRWVDVPAPTTFEGRDEPSEQRPSFGVTLASILLPVVLMLGKSLADIVIDDPGQRVQQVLDILGTPLVALLIAVLVGFFTLGRSAGMDRSALSSVMDAALPPIAGILLIVSAGGGFKQVLVDTGIGTQLADWAKSAHLSVLVLAWLLAVLIRLATGSATVATITASSLVTGLVQGAGNTELSLVVLAVGAGSLFFSHVNDAGFWLVKEYFGLSVGQTIKSWSLMETVLSVVGLGVVLLLNLVV
;
A
#
# COMPACT_ATOMS: atom_id res chain seq x y z
N MET A 1 5.35 12.35 32.89
CA MET A 1 4.33 11.38 32.44
C MET A 1 4.09 11.66 30.95
N ILE A 2 4.97 11.14 30.09
CA ILE A 2 4.87 11.28 28.63
C ILE A 2 4.30 9.96 28.14
N ALA A 3 3.19 10.05 27.40
CA ALA A 3 2.40 8.92 26.96
C ALA A 3 3.28 7.86 26.28
N SER A 4 3.09 6.62 26.66
CA SER A 4 3.65 5.43 26.03
C SER A 4 3.48 5.47 24.51
N PRO A 5 4.41 4.87 23.74
CA PRO A 5 4.25 4.72 22.29
C PRO A 5 2.90 4.08 22.04
N VAL A 6 2.24 4.55 20.98
CA VAL A 6 0.97 4.00 20.52
C VAL A 6 1.17 2.51 20.36
N ALA A 7 0.81 1.75 21.39
CA ALA A 7 0.55 0.34 21.24
C ALA A 7 -0.45 0.28 20.09
N LEU A 8 -0.08 -0.31 18.96
CA LEU A 8 -1.06 -0.74 17.96
C LEU A 8 -2.00 -1.64 18.75
N ALA A 9 -3.10 -1.06 19.23
CA ALA A 9 -4.12 -1.81 19.93
C ALA A 9 -4.46 -2.96 19.01
N ALA A 10 -4.21 -4.18 19.46
CA ALA A 10 -4.76 -5.36 18.82
C ALA A 10 -6.22 -4.99 18.55
N THR A 11 -6.59 -4.87 17.29
CA THR A 11 -7.95 -4.47 16.93
C THR A 11 -8.84 -5.55 17.50
N SER A 12 -9.45 -5.25 18.66
CA SER A 12 -10.41 -6.15 19.28
C SER A 12 -11.45 -6.44 18.19
N LEU A 13 -11.64 -7.72 17.91
CA LEU A 13 -12.64 -8.14 16.95
C LEU A 13 -13.98 -7.56 17.41
N VAL A 14 -14.61 -6.78 16.53
CA VAL A 14 -15.89 -6.16 16.79
C VAL A 14 -16.95 -7.28 16.83
N GLU A 15 -17.81 -7.29 17.84
CA GLU A 15 -18.90 -8.25 17.89
C GLU A 15 -19.85 -8.04 16.70
N PRO A 16 -20.27 -9.14 16.02
CA PRO A 16 -21.22 -9.04 14.91
C PRO A 16 -22.55 -8.41 15.32
N VAL A 17 -22.98 -7.36 14.64
CA VAL A 17 -24.25 -6.66 14.93
C VAL A 17 -25.49 -7.44 14.46
N ALA A 18 -25.30 -8.44 13.60
CA ALA A 18 -26.38 -9.27 13.06
C ALA A 18 -25.88 -10.67 12.71
N ALA A 19 -26.77 -11.54 12.25
CA ALA A 19 -26.43 -12.89 11.80
C ALA A 19 -25.41 -12.83 10.64
N GLY A 20 -24.44 -13.75 10.63
CA GLY A 20 -23.33 -13.72 9.67
C GLY A 20 -23.74 -13.70 8.20
N TRP A 21 -24.80 -14.43 7.81
CA TRP A 21 -25.34 -14.38 6.45
C TRP A 21 -25.89 -13.00 6.09
N GLN A 22 -26.51 -12.30 7.05
CA GLN A 22 -27.02 -10.94 6.86
C GLN A 22 -25.88 -9.96 6.65
N LEU A 23 -24.79 -10.05 7.43
CA LEU A 23 -23.60 -9.22 7.28
C LEU A 23 -22.91 -9.43 5.93
N LEU A 24 -22.84 -10.69 5.46
CA LEU A 24 -22.31 -11.00 4.14
C LEU A 24 -23.16 -10.37 3.03
N VAL A 25 -24.48 -10.51 3.11
CA VAL A 25 -25.41 -9.90 2.14
C VAL A 25 -25.31 -8.37 2.20
N ALA A 26 -25.23 -7.77 3.38
CA ALA A 26 -25.07 -6.32 3.55
C ALA A 26 -23.77 -5.81 2.88
N ALA A 27 -22.65 -6.48 3.12
CA ALA A 27 -21.37 -6.13 2.50
C ALA A 27 -21.42 -6.24 0.97
N LEU A 28 -21.94 -7.36 0.44
CA LEU A 28 -22.10 -7.57 -1.01
C LEU A 28 -23.04 -6.54 -1.64
N ALA A 29 -24.16 -6.22 -0.98
CA ALA A 29 -25.11 -5.19 -1.43
C ALA A 29 -24.43 -3.81 -1.51
N GLY A 30 -23.69 -3.41 -0.48
CA GLY A 30 -22.95 -2.14 -0.48
C GLY A 30 -21.93 -2.06 -1.60
N ILE A 31 -21.13 -3.12 -1.81
CA ILE A 31 -20.17 -3.21 -2.91
C ILE A 31 -20.88 -3.12 -4.27
N ALA A 32 -21.97 -3.87 -4.45
CA ALA A 32 -22.75 -3.86 -5.69
C ALA A 32 -23.33 -2.46 -5.99
N VAL A 33 -23.83 -1.76 -4.95
CA VAL A 33 -24.32 -0.38 -5.07
C VAL A 33 -23.20 0.56 -5.49
N ILE A 34 -22.01 0.50 -4.85
CA ILE A 34 -20.87 1.34 -5.23
C ILE A 34 -20.49 1.10 -6.71
N VAL A 35 -20.31 -0.16 -7.09
CA VAL A 35 -19.93 -0.52 -8.45
C VAL A 35 -21.01 -0.09 -9.45
N GLY A 36 -22.28 -0.35 -9.15
CA GLY A 36 -23.42 0.04 -10.00
C GLY A 36 -23.52 1.56 -10.18
N LEU A 37 -23.44 2.32 -9.08
CA LEU A 37 -23.46 3.78 -9.13
C LEU A 37 -22.34 4.36 -10.00
N ILE A 38 -21.11 3.84 -9.86
CA ILE A 38 -19.95 4.34 -10.62
C ILE A 38 -20.03 3.90 -12.08
N THR A 39 -20.33 2.62 -12.35
CA THR A 39 -20.21 2.06 -13.70
C THR A 39 -21.40 2.38 -14.60
N TRP A 40 -22.62 2.27 -14.07
CA TRP A 40 -23.85 2.47 -14.85
C TRP A 40 -24.41 3.89 -14.76
N LEU A 41 -24.53 4.43 -13.53
CA LEU A 41 -25.10 5.74 -13.30
C LEU A 41 -24.07 6.88 -13.38
N LYS A 42 -22.76 6.55 -13.55
CA LYS A 42 -21.65 7.53 -13.64
C LYS A 42 -21.59 8.50 -12.45
N VAL A 43 -22.05 8.04 -11.28
CA VAL A 43 -21.97 8.81 -10.04
C VAL A 43 -20.50 8.94 -9.64
N HIS A 44 -20.14 10.11 -9.11
CA HIS A 44 -18.78 10.34 -8.63
C HIS A 44 -18.41 9.36 -7.52
N PRO A 45 -17.20 8.73 -7.51
CA PRO A 45 -16.81 7.70 -6.55
C PRO A 45 -16.98 8.10 -5.09
N PHE A 46 -16.69 9.37 -4.76
CA PHE A 46 -16.90 9.91 -3.42
C PHE A 46 -18.35 9.74 -2.92
N LEU A 47 -19.32 10.10 -3.76
CA LEU A 47 -20.76 9.96 -3.40
C LEU A 47 -21.18 8.48 -3.37
N ALA A 48 -20.66 7.67 -4.31
CA ALA A 48 -20.98 6.25 -4.36
C ALA A 48 -20.50 5.51 -3.09
N LEU A 49 -19.34 5.88 -2.54
CA LEU A 49 -18.79 5.31 -1.31
C LEU A 49 -19.64 5.69 -0.08
N ILE A 50 -20.12 6.93 0.01
CA ILE A 50 -21.03 7.37 1.08
C ILE A 50 -22.34 6.57 1.03
N LEU A 51 -22.96 6.48 -0.17
CA LEU A 51 -24.22 5.77 -0.35
C LEU A 51 -24.06 4.27 -0.10
N GLY A 52 -22.98 3.67 -0.57
CA GLY A 52 -22.65 2.26 -0.33
C GLY A 52 -22.45 1.96 1.16
N ALA A 53 -21.80 2.86 1.90
CA ALA A 53 -21.66 2.74 3.35
C ALA A 53 -23.02 2.77 4.06
N GLY A 54 -23.91 3.68 3.64
CA GLY A 54 -25.29 3.74 4.14
C GLY A 54 -26.06 2.44 3.90
N VAL A 55 -25.90 1.83 2.71
CA VAL A 55 -26.54 0.55 2.36
C VAL A 55 -26.00 -0.59 3.22
N VAL A 56 -24.67 -0.66 3.43
CA VAL A 56 -24.09 -1.68 4.34
C VAL A 56 -24.64 -1.57 5.73
N GLY A 57 -24.62 -0.38 6.34
CA GLY A 57 -25.07 -0.19 7.71
C GLY A 57 -26.56 -0.48 7.88
N ALA A 58 -27.39 0.01 6.97
CA ALA A 58 -28.82 -0.23 6.99
C ALA A 58 -29.18 -1.72 6.80
N ALA A 59 -28.54 -2.41 5.86
CA ALA A 59 -28.77 -3.84 5.61
C ALA A 59 -28.22 -4.72 6.75
N ALA A 60 -27.15 -4.29 7.42
CA ALA A 60 -26.64 -4.94 8.63
C ALA A 60 -27.51 -4.68 9.87
N GLY A 61 -28.47 -3.76 9.80
CA GLY A 61 -29.34 -3.40 10.94
C GLY A 61 -28.72 -2.41 11.92
N GLN A 62 -27.65 -1.70 11.53
CA GLN A 62 -27.05 -0.64 12.34
C GLN A 62 -27.97 0.59 12.40
N ASN A 63 -27.90 1.32 13.51
CA ASN A 63 -28.53 2.63 13.60
C ASN A 63 -27.86 3.61 12.62
N LEU A 64 -28.64 4.42 11.91
CA LEU A 64 -28.09 5.37 10.93
C LEU A 64 -27.11 6.38 11.54
N ASN A 65 -27.31 6.78 12.80
CA ASN A 65 -26.35 7.66 13.49
C ASN A 65 -25.00 6.98 13.68
N ASP A 66 -25.00 5.67 13.99
CA ASP A 66 -23.77 4.89 14.16
C ASP A 66 -23.06 4.74 12.81
N VAL A 67 -23.81 4.50 11.72
CA VAL A 67 -23.26 4.45 10.36
C VAL A 67 -22.57 5.77 9.98
N VAL A 68 -23.22 6.92 10.28
CA VAL A 68 -22.64 8.25 10.02
C VAL A 68 -21.37 8.46 10.86
N THR A 69 -21.41 8.04 12.13
CA THR A 69 -20.25 8.15 13.03
C THR A 69 -19.09 7.27 12.56
N SER A 70 -19.37 6.01 12.23
CA SER A 70 -18.37 5.07 11.68
C SER A 70 -17.75 5.60 10.40
N PHE A 71 -18.60 6.07 9.46
CA PHE A 71 -18.09 6.66 8.21
C PHE A 71 -17.21 7.87 8.47
N SER A 72 -17.66 8.81 9.31
CA SER A 72 -16.91 10.03 9.63
C SER A 72 -15.59 9.73 10.33
N THR A 73 -15.57 8.75 11.24
CA THR A 73 -14.37 8.28 11.94
C THR A 73 -13.37 7.67 10.96
N GLY A 74 -13.83 6.76 10.10
CA GLY A 74 -12.98 6.13 9.10
C GLY A 74 -12.45 7.11 8.04
N PHE A 75 -13.30 8.05 7.60
CA PHE A 75 -12.91 9.15 6.72
C PHE A 75 -11.82 10.01 7.35
N GLY A 76 -12.04 10.50 8.57
CA GLY A 76 -11.10 11.36 9.28
C GLY A 76 -9.78 10.67 9.59
N SER A 77 -9.82 9.41 10.04
CA SER A 77 -8.63 8.61 10.30
C SER A 77 -7.80 8.40 9.02
N THR A 78 -8.45 8.08 7.89
CA THR A 78 -7.75 7.89 6.60
C THR A 78 -7.22 9.20 6.05
N ALA A 79 -7.98 10.30 6.16
CA ALA A 79 -7.51 11.63 5.79
C ALA A 79 -6.26 12.04 6.58
N ALA A 80 -6.24 11.77 7.89
CA ALA A 80 -5.11 12.10 8.75
C ALA A 80 -3.89 11.21 8.48
N SER A 81 -4.07 9.89 8.30
CA SER A 81 -2.96 8.95 8.14
C SER A 81 -2.40 8.90 6.72
N VAL A 82 -3.26 8.94 5.71
CA VAL A 82 -2.87 8.79 4.30
C VAL A 82 -2.90 10.14 3.57
N GLY A 83 -3.87 10.99 3.86
CA GLY A 83 -4.06 12.26 3.14
C GLY A 83 -2.88 13.23 3.30
N ILE A 84 -2.32 13.36 4.51
CA ILE A 84 -1.14 14.20 4.75
C ILE A 84 0.06 13.67 3.94
N LEU A 85 0.22 12.35 3.88
CA LEU A 85 1.31 11.72 3.14
C LEU A 85 1.15 11.90 1.63
N ILE A 86 -0.08 11.82 1.12
CA ILE A 86 -0.41 12.12 -0.29
C ILE A 86 -0.03 13.57 -0.61
N ALA A 87 -0.37 14.52 0.27
CA ALA A 87 -0.05 15.93 0.07
C ALA A 87 1.46 16.19 0.01
N LEU A 88 2.21 15.70 1.01
CA LEU A 88 3.67 15.83 1.03
C LEU A 88 4.33 15.10 -0.15
N GLY A 89 3.85 13.90 -0.47
CA GLY A 89 4.33 13.13 -1.61
C GLY A 89 4.08 13.85 -2.94
N ALA A 90 2.91 14.46 -3.14
CA ALA A 90 2.60 15.25 -4.33
C ALA A 90 3.46 16.52 -4.45
N MET A 91 3.72 17.19 -3.32
CA MET A 91 4.65 18.34 -3.28
C MET A 91 6.06 17.91 -3.69
N PHE A 92 6.56 16.81 -3.13
CA PHE A 92 7.87 16.29 -3.51
C PHE A 92 7.92 15.85 -4.98
N ALA A 93 6.87 15.15 -5.45
CA ALA A 93 6.74 14.69 -6.82
C ALA A 93 6.73 15.86 -7.83
N LYS A 94 5.97 16.92 -7.52
CA LYS A 94 5.90 18.13 -8.35
C LYS A 94 7.26 18.85 -8.40
N LEU A 95 7.93 18.98 -7.25
CA LEU A 95 9.27 19.55 -7.16
C LEU A 95 10.29 18.73 -7.96
N LEU A 96 10.23 17.41 -7.87
CA LEU A 96 11.08 16.49 -8.64
C LEU A 96 10.85 16.63 -10.15
N ALA A 97 9.58 16.77 -10.58
CA ALA A 97 9.23 16.95 -11.98
C ALA A 97 9.70 18.32 -12.50
N ASP A 98 9.32 19.41 -11.81
CA ASP A 98 9.59 20.77 -12.26
C ASP A 98 11.07 21.16 -12.20
N SER A 99 11.87 20.50 -11.36
CA SER A 99 13.33 20.66 -11.32
C SER A 99 14.05 19.95 -12.48
N GLY A 100 13.36 19.09 -13.24
CA GLY A 100 13.99 18.20 -14.22
C GLY A 100 14.73 17.00 -13.58
N GLY A 101 14.61 16.82 -12.27
CA GLY A 101 15.22 15.69 -11.56
C GLY A 101 14.63 14.35 -11.98
N ALA A 102 13.31 14.29 -12.16
CA ALA A 102 12.65 13.09 -12.66
C ALA A 102 13.15 12.71 -14.07
N ASP A 103 13.30 13.70 -14.96
CA ASP A 103 13.88 13.50 -16.28
C ASP A 103 15.29 12.96 -16.23
N GLN A 104 16.13 13.48 -15.32
CA GLN A 104 17.50 13.01 -15.12
C GLN A 104 17.57 11.54 -14.71
N ILE A 105 16.68 11.09 -13.82
CA ILE A 105 16.57 9.67 -13.42
C ILE A 105 16.20 8.82 -14.63
N VAL A 106 15.16 9.20 -15.35
CA VAL A 106 14.63 8.41 -16.46
C VAL A 106 15.60 8.38 -17.63
N ASP A 107 16.26 9.49 -17.99
CA ASP A 107 17.29 9.52 -19.04
C ASP A 107 18.43 8.56 -18.74
N THR A 108 18.84 8.50 -17.47
CA THR A 108 19.92 7.59 -17.03
C THR A 108 19.48 6.13 -17.08
N ILE A 109 18.25 5.81 -16.65
CA ILE A 109 17.74 4.44 -16.61
C ILE A 109 17.32 3.95 -18.00
N VAL A 110 16.50 4.72 -18.72
CA VAL A 110 15.96 4.33 -20.03
C VAL A 110 17.04 4.39 -21.11
N GLY A 111 17.94 5.35 -21.04
CA GLY A 111 19.07 5.46 -21.96
C GLY A 111 20.05 4.26 -21.91
N ARG A 112 20.05 3.50 -20.82
CA ARG A 112 20.91 2.34 -20.61
C ARG A 112 20.18 0.99 -20.64
N ALA A 113 18.85 0.97 -20.42
CA ALA A 113 18.05 -0.25 -20.35
C ALA A 113 17.20 -0.43 -21.62
N SER A 114 17.20 -1.65 -22.16
CA SER A 114 16.22 -1.98 -23.21
C SER A 114 14.80 -2.00 -22.65
N THR A 115 13.78 -1.76 -23.48
CA THR A 115 12.37 -1.79 -23.10
C THR A 115 11.94 -3.11 -22.46
N ARG A 116 12.66 -4.21 -22.74
CA ARG A 116 12.41 -5.53 -22.13
C ARG A 116 12.87 -5.61 -20.67
N VAL A 117 13.88 -4.84 -20.29
CA VAL A 117 14.47 -4.83 -18.94
C VAL A 117 13.71 -3.85 -18.02
N LEU A 118 13.08 -2.83 -18.56
CA LEU A 118 12.39 -1.80 -17.76
C LEU A 118 11.38 -2.34 -16.75
N PRO A 119 10.46 -3.29 -17.06
CA PRO A 119 9.55 -3.87 -16.06
C PRO A 119 10.29 -4.58 -14.91
N TRP A 120 11.46 -5.20 -15.19
CA TRP A 120 12.31 -5.83 -14.18
C TRP A 120 13.00 -4.80 -13.28
N ALA A 121 13.46 -3.70 -13.86
CA ALA A 121 14.01 -2.58 -13.10
C ALA A 121 12.93 -1.95 -12.20
N MET A 122 11.71 -1.79 -12.71
CA MET A 122 10.62 -1.19 -11.96
C MET A 122 10.16 -2.04 -10.79
N VAL A 123 10.12 -3.38 -10.92
CA VAL A 123 9.82 -4.25 -9.78
C VAL A 123 10.88 -4.15 -8.69
N LEU A 124 12.16 -4.06 -9.07
CA LEU A 124 13.26 -3.89 -8.12
C LEU A 124 13.19 -2.54 -7.40
N VAL A 125 12.94 -1.46 -8.15
CA VAL A 125 12.76 -0.11 -7.58
C VAL A 125 11.58 -0.09 -6.62
N GLY A 126 10.44 -0.69 -7.00
CA GLY A 126 9.27 -0.83 -6.14
C GLY A 126 9.58 -1.63 -4.86
N ALA A 127 10.33 -2.72 -4.97
CA ALA A 127 10.73 -3.52 -3.81
C ALA A 127 11.66 -2.75 -2.85
N ILE A 128 12.68 -2.06 -3.38
CA ILE A 128 13.62 -1.27 -2.55
C ILE A 128 12.88 -0.15 -1.80
N ILE A 129 12.01 0.58 -2.49
CA ILE A 129 11.23 1.66 -1.91
C ILE A 129 10.18 1.12 -0.92
N GLY A 130 9.56 -0.03 -1.24
CA GLY A 130 8.54 -0.66 -0.42
C GLY A 130 9.04 -1.28 0.88
N LEU A 131 10.34 -1.55 1.00
CA LEU A 131 10.90 -2.20 2.19
C LEU A 131 10.51 -1.49 3.51
N PRO A 132 10.75 -0.17 3.68
CA PRO A 132 10.41 0.52 4.92
C PRO A 132 9.04 1.23 4.89
N MET A 133 8.34 1.24 3.74
CA MET A 133 7.20 2.13 3.55
C MET A 133 5.88 1.40 3.41
N PHE A 134 4.81 2.01 3.92
CA PHE A 134 3.46 1.62 3.53
C PHE A 134 3.23 1.84 2.03
N PHE A 135 2.39 0.98 1.45
CA PHE A 135 2.10 0.95 0.01
C PHE A 135 1.71 2.34 -0.55
N GLU A 136 0.83 3.04 0.14
CA GLU A 136 0.28 4.33 -0.30
C GLU A 136 1.38 5.38 -0.48
N ILE A 137 2.34 5.41 0.45
CA ILE A 137 3.47 6.36 0.42
C ILE A 137 4.39 6.02 -0.76
N GLY A 138 4.77 4.73 -0.86
CA GLY A 138 5.62 4.25 -1.94
C GLY A 138 5.02 4.49 -3.31
N LEU A 139 3.71 4.30 -3.47
CA LEU A 139 2.99 4.59 -4.70
C LEU A 139 3.13 6.08 -5.09
N VAL A 140 2.81 6.99 -4.17
CA VAL A 140 2.86 8.44 -4.45
C VAL A 140 4.26 8.87 -4.87
N LEU A 141 5.30 8.38 -4.19
CA LEU A 141 6.70 8.67 -4.52
C LEU A 141 7.14 8.09 -5.88
N LEU A 142 6.60 6.93 -6.26
CA LEU A 142 6.97 6.27 -7.51
C LEU A 142 6.23 6.81 -8.73
N MET A 143 5.07 7.46 -8.57
CA MET A 143 4.24 7.85 -9.70
C MET A 143 4.95 8.73 -10.74
N PRO A 144 5.73 9.78 -10.38
CA PRO A 144 6.47 10.55 -11.36
C PRO A 144 7.44 9.69 -12.19
N VAL A 145 8.14 8.77 -11.54
CA VAL A 145 9.08 7.86 -12.21
C VAL A 145 8.34 6.89 -13.13
N ILE A 146 7.22 6.31 -12.68
CA ILE A 146 6.37 5.41 -13.48
C ILE A 146 5.87 6.12 -14.74
N TYR A 147 5.34 7.36 -14.61
CA TYR A 147 4.85 8.13 -15.75
C TYR A 147 5.94 8.43 -16.78
N LEU A 148 7.10 8.89 -16.31
CA LEU A 148 8.21 9.24 -17.19
C LEU A 148 8.79 8.01 -17.89
N VAL A 149 8.97 6.90 -17.17
CA VAL A 149 9.43 5.63 -17.78
C VAL A 149 8.44 5.16 -18.84
N ALA A 150 7.14 5.18 -18.55
CA ALA A 150 6.11 4.79 -19.52
C ALA A 150 6.15 5.68 -20.77
N ARG A 151 6.18 7.01 -20.62
CA ARG A 151 6.26 7.97 -21.74
C ARG A 151 7.49 7.75 -22.60
N ARG A 152 8.68 7.75 -22.01
CA ARG A 152 9.93 7.69 -22.75
C ARG A 152 10.22 6.32 -23.38
N SER A 153 9.72 5.25 -22.78
CA SER A 153 9.88 3.91 -23.32
C SER A 153 8.83 3.55 -24.38
N GLY A 154 7.72 4.29 -24.44
CA GLY A 154 6.55 3.96 -25.27
C GLY A 154 5.77 2.73 -24.78
N LEU A 155 6.07 2.22 -23.57
CA LEU A 155 5.32 1.13 -22.95
C LEU A 155 4.04 1.66 -22.33
N SER A 156 2.99 0.80 -22.24
CA SER A 156 1.79 1.18 -21.51
C SER A 156 2.09 1.44 -20.04
N LEU A 157 1.33 2.36 -19.44
CA LEU A 157 1.45 2.70 -18.03
C LEU A 157 1.32 1.47 -17.13
N ILE A 158 0.46 0.52 -17.49
CA ILE A 158 0.24 -0.74 -16.78
C ILE A 158 1.47 -1.65 -16.86
N THR A 159 2.10 -1.76 -18.03
CA THR A 159 3.30 -2.61 -18.21
C THR A 159 4.48 -2.14 -17.36
N VAL A 160 4.58 -0.85 -17.09
CA VAL A 160 5.64 -0.23 -16.26
C VAL A 160 5.22 -0.19 -14.79
N GLY A 161 3.97 0.21 -14.52
CA GLY A 161 3.48 0.48 -13.18
C GLY A 161 3.19 -0.79 -12.38
N ILE A 162 2.52 -1.79 -12.97
CA ILE A 162 2.20 -3.03 -12.25
C ILE A 162 3.43 -3.72 -11.65
N PRO A 163 4.57 -3.85 -12.34
CA PRO A 163 5.79 -4.36 -11.72
C PRO A 163 6.26 -3.53 -10.50
N ALA A 164 6.20 -2.21 -10.58
CA ALA A 164 6.57 -1.34 -9.47
C ALA A 164 5.63 -1.53 -8.26
N LEU A 165 4.32 -1.60 -8.52
CA LEU A 165 3.30 -1.85 -7.50
C LEU A 165 3.46 -3.25 -6.88
N ALA A 166 3.75 -4.27 -7.68
CA ALA A 166 4.04 -5.61 -7.17
C ALA A 166 5.24 -5.60 -6.21
N GLY A 167 6.29 -4.81 -6.55
CA GLY A 167 7.45 -4.60 -5.66
C GLY A 167 7.05 -4.03 -4.31
N LEU A 168 6.27 -2.95 -4.31
CA LEU A 168 5.75 -2.33 -3.08
C LEU A 168 4.93 -3.33 -2.25
N SER A 169 3.98 -4.01 -2.87
CA SER A 169 3.06 -4.92 -2.20
C SER A 169 3.73 -6.17 -1.65
N ALA A 170 4.67 -6.77 -2.40
CA ALA A 170 5.38 -7.95 -1.91
C ALA A 170 6.21 -7.65 -0.66
N MET A 171 6.85 -6.47 -0.59
CA MET A 171 7.57 -6.06 0.62
C MET A 171 6.60 -5.89 1.79
N HIS A 172 5.43 -5.30 1.54
CA HIS A 172 4.37 -5.15 2.54
C HIS A 172 3.90 -6.49 3.12
N GLY A 173 3.80 -7.53 2.31
CA GLY A 173 3.28 -8.82 2.74
C GLY A 173 4.34 -9.78 3.31
N PHE A 174 5.57 -9.77 2.76
CA PHE A 174 6.51 -10.87 3.00
C PHE A 174 7.78 -10.51 3.75
N VAL A 175 8.21 -9.24 3.72
CA VAL A 175 9.59 -8.94 4.09
C VAL A 175 9.67 -7.99 5.29
N PRO A 176 10.07 -8.49 6.48
CA PRO A 176 10.52 -7.58 7.55
C PRO A 176 11.71 -6.74 7.05
N PRO A 177 11.89 -5.52 7.52
CA PRO A 177 11.26 -4.87 8.65
C PRO A 177 9.97 -4.11 8.33
N HIS A 178 9.29 -4.43 7.22
CA HIS A 178 8.00 -3.81 6.93
C HIS A 178 7.01 -4.03 8.10
N PRO A 179 6.23 -3.02 8.52
CA PRO A 179 5.37 -3.09 9.72
C PRO A 179 4.39 -4.27 9.75
N GLY A 180 3.84 -4.68 8.59
CA GLY A 180 2.93 -5.82 8.51
C GLY A 180 3.58 -7.12 8.97
N PRO A 181 4.60 -7.64 8.26
CA PRO A 181 5.35 -8.84 8.67
C PRO A 181 5.96 -8.72 10.06
N LEU A 182 6.48 -7.54 10.44
CA LEU A 182 7.08 -7.34 11.76
C LEU A 182 6.08 -7.54 12.90
N THR A 183 4.86 -7.01 12.76
CA THR A 183 3.79 -7.22 13.76
C THR A 183 3.34 -8.68 13.82
N ALA A 184 3.29 -9.37 12.69
CA ALA A 184 2.99 -10.81 12.67
C ALA A 184 4.08 -11.65 13.34
N VAL A 185 5.37 -11.32 13.11
CA VAL A 185 6.51 -11.93 13.80
C VAL A 185 6.37 -11.78 15.31
N GLN A 186 6.06 -10.56 15.79
CA GLN A 186 5.87 -10.30 17.21
C GLN A 186 4.66 -11.04 17.79
N ALA A 187 3.52 -11.03 17.11
CA ALA A 187 2.29 -11.67 17.57
C ALA A 187 2.41 -13.20 17.68
N LEU A 188 3.16 -13.82 16.76
CA LEU A 188 3.37 -15.26 16.71
C LEU A 188 4.65 -15.72 17.41
N HIS A 189 5.44 -14.79 17.95
CA HIS A 189 6.76 -15.06 18.54
C HIS A 189 7.71 -15.82 17.58
N ALA A 190 7.62 -15.52 16.26
CA ALA A 190 8.46 -16.12 15.25
C ALA A 190 9.87 -15.50 15.26
N ASP A 191 10.86 -16.25 14.75
CA ASP A 191 12.21 -15.74 14.59
C ASP A 191 12.26 -14.72 13.45
N LEU A 192 12.71 -13.50 13.75
CA LEU A 192 12.75 -12.39 12.79
C LEU A 192 13.74 -12.64 11.65
N GLY A 193 14.94 -13.16 11.97
CA GLY A 193 15.98 -13.41 10.97
C GLY A 193 15.58 -14.52 10.00
N LEU A 194 15.01 -15.60 10.55
CA LEU A 194 14.48 -16.70 9.73
C LEU A 194 13.30 -16.24 8.86
N THR A 195 12.36 -15.46 9.43
CA THR A 195 11.23 -14.90 8.69
C THR A 195 11.70 -13.96 7.58
N LEU A 196 12.73 -13.14 7.83
CA LEU A 196 13.34 -12.30 6.80
C LEU A 196 13.93 -13.13 5.66
N GLY A 197 14.73 -14.15 5.99
CA GLY A 197 15.36 -15.03 5.00
C GLY A 197 14.33 -15.77 4.15
N LEU A 198 13.36 -16.43 4.78
CA LEU A 198 12.26 -17.10 4.09
C LEU A 198 11.37 -16.12 3.31
N GLY A 199 11.13 -14.92 3.87
CA GLY A 199 10.36 -13.86 3.22
C GLY A 199 10.98 -13.41 1.90
N ILE A 200 12.31 -13.25 1.84
CA ILE A 200 13.03 -12.95 0.60
C ILE A 200 12.88 -14.11 -0.41
N ILE A 201 12.98 -15.36 0.05
CA ILE A 201 12.83 -16.53 -0.81
C ILE A 201 11.41 -16.61 -1.37
N VAL A 202 10.37 -16.25 -0.60
CA VAL A 202 8.98 -16.17 -1.07
C VAL A 202 8.79 -14.99 -2.01
N ALA A 203 9.34 -13.82 -1.67
CA ALA A 203 9.14 -12.59 -2.44
C ALA A 203 9.70 -12.69 -3.87
N VAL A 204 10.90 -13.28 -4.06
CA VAL A 204 11.56 -13.31 -5.38
C VAL A 204 10.70 -13.98 -6.46
N PRO A 205 10.27 -15.26 -6.34
CA PRO A 205 9.44 -15.89 -7.37
C PRO A 205 8.06 -15.21 -7.48
N THR A 206 7.51 -14.73 -6.38
CA THR A 206 6.23 -14.01 -6.38
C THR A 206 6.33 -12.71 -7.16
N LEU A 207 7.40 -11.95 -6.99
CA LEU A 207 7.68 -10.73 -7.76
C LEU A 207 7.89 -11.01 -9.25
N VAL A 208 8.58 -12.07 -9.60
CA VAL A 208 8.76 -12.47 -11.01
C VAL A 208 7.41 -12.69 -11.68
N VAL A 209 6.51 -13.42 -11.03
CA VAL A 209 5.21 -13.80 -11.60
C VAL A 209 4.24 -12.62 -11.59
N ALA A 210 4.03 -11.97 -10.44
CA ALA A 210 3.05 -10.92 -10.26
C ALA A 210 3.50 -9.56 -10.85
N GLY A 211 4.80 -9.31 -10.91
CA GLY A 211 5.37 -8.08 -11.46
C GLY A 211 5.51 -8.15 -12.99
N PRO A 212 6.72 -8.42 -13.52
CA PRO A 212 6.99 -8.31 -14.96
C PRO A 212 6.15 -9.24 -15.83
N LEU A 213 5.91 -10.49 -15.39
CA LEU A 213 5.14 -11.45 -16.20
C LEU A 213 3.66 -11.06 -16.25
N PHE A 214 3.04 -10.84 -15.11
CA PHE A 214 1.64 -10.41 -15.05
C PHE A 214 1.46 -9.00 -15.62
N GLY A 215 2.37 -8.06 -15.34
CA GLY A 215 2.33 -6.70 -15.88
C GLY A 215 2.30 -6.67 -17.41
N LYS A 216 3.02 -7.58 -18.07
CA LYS A 216 2.95 -7.74 -19.53
C LYS A 216 1.59 -8.23 -20.01
N ILE A 217 0.92 -9.10 -19.25
CA ILE A 217 -0.42 -9.61 -19.57
C ILE A 217 -1.44 -8.48 -19.29
N ALA A 218 -1.41 -7.88 -18.14
CA ALA A 218 -2.30 -6.80 -17.72
C ALA A 218 -2.22 -5.60 -18.67
N GLY A 219 -1.02 -5.24 -19.14
CA GLY A 219 -0.81 -4.16 -20.11
C GLY A 219 -1.44 -4.43 -21.49
N ARG A 220 -1.72 -5.70 -21.82
CA ARG A 220 -2.49 -6.05 -23.03
C ARG A 220 -4.00 -5.94 -22.82
N TRP A 221 -4.47 -6.14 -21.59
CA TRP A 221 -5.90 -6.05 -21.25
C TRP A 221 -6.33 -4.61 -20.96
N VAL A 222 -5.40 -3.82 -20.42
CA VAL A 222 -5.62 -2.44 -20.00
C VAL A 222 -4.49 -1.60 -20.56
N ASP A 223 -4.70 -1.04 -21.75
CA ASP A 223 -3.76 -0.13 -22.38
C ASP A 223 -4.19 1.30 -22.08
N VAL A 224 -3.41 1.97 -21.22
CA VAL A 224 -3.66 3.34 -20.81
C VAL A 224 -2.36 4.13 -20.97
N PRO A 225 -2.40 5.26 -21.69
CA PRO A 225 -1.25 6.14 -21.82
C PRO A 225 -0.94 6.82 -20.48
N ALA A 226 0.32 7.21 -20.28
CA ALA A 226 0.69 8.01 -19.12
C ALA A 226 -0.05 9.36 -19.14
N PRO A 227 -0.69 9.78 -18.01
CA PRO A 227 -1.38 11.06 -17.93
C PRO A 227 -0.41 12.23 -18.08
N THR A 228 -0.95 13.36 -18.56
CA THR A 228 -0.19 14.63 -18.70
C THR A 228 -0.05 15.41 -17.39
N THR A 229 -0.68 14.96 -16.32
CA THR A 229 -0.83 15.68 -15.03
C THR A 229 0.49 16.06 -14.35
N PHE A 230 1.58 15.38 -14.67
CA PHE A 230 2.92 15.67 -14.17
C PHE A 230 3.88 15.97 -15.34
N GLU A 231 3.42 16.76 -16.31
CA GLU A 231 4.33 17.32 -17.32
C GLU A 231 5.34 18.22 -16.61
N GLY A 232 6.63 17.85 -16.71
CA GLY A 232 7.72 18.78 -16.45
C GLY A 232 7.68 19.94 -17.44
N ARG A 233 8.46 20.98 -17.24
CA ARG A 233 8.59 22.09 -18.19
C ARG A 233 8.88 21.55 -19.59
N ASP A 234 8.16 22.04 -20.61
CA ASP A 234 8.35 21.69 -22.03
C ASP A 234 9.76 22.04 -22.55
N GLU A 235 10.47 22.91 -21.86
CA GLU A 235 11.86 23.25 -22.19
C GLU A 235 12.84 22.57 -21.21
N PRO A 236 13.88 21.91 -21.73
CA PRO A 236 14.95 21.35 -20.88
C PRO A 236 15.57 22.51 -20.09
N SER A 237 15.40 22.52 -18.76
CA SER A 237 16.15 23.45 -17.92
C SER A 237 17.64 23.24 -18.20
N GLU A 238 18.36 24.32 -18.54
CA GLU A 238 19.83 24.28 -18.70
C GLU A 238 20.52 23.84 -17.40
N GLN A 239 19.84 23.99 -16.26
CA GLN A 239 20.30 23.59 -14.94
C GLN A 239 19.38 22.48 -14.39
N ARG A 240 19.81 21.22 -14.49
CA ARG A 240 19.15 20.07 -13.86
C ARG A 240 19.98 19.56 -12.70
N PRO A 241 19.35 19.09 -11.60
CA PRO A 241 20.08 18.41 -10.55
C PRO A 241 20.75 17.13 -11.12
N SER A 242 21.93 16.80 -10.63
CA SER A 242 22.64 15.59 -11.08
C SER A 242 21.89 14.31 -10.67
N PHE A 243 22.13 13.21 -11.41
CA PHE A 243 21.53 11.90 -11.11
C PHE A 243 21.72 11.48 -9.65
N GLY A 244 22.95 11.63 -9.11
CA GLY A 244 23.25 11.24 -7.73
C GLY A 244 22.47 12.07 -6.69
N VAL A 245 22.38 13.39 -6.89
CA VAL A 245 21.62 14.29 -6.01
C VAL A 245 20.12 13.96 -6.08
N THR A 246 19.59 13.73 -7.26
CA THR A 246 18.18 13.38 -7.45
C THR A 246 17.86 12.03 -6.80
N LEU A 247 18.68 11.02 -7.04
CA LEU A 247 18.51 9.70 -6.46
C LEU A 247 18.59 9.76 -4.92
N ALA A 248 19.58 10.48 -4.37
CA ALA A 248 19.71 10.66 -2.93
C ALA A 248 18.48 11.37 -2.33
N SER A 249 17.92 12.36 -3.02
CA SER A 249 16.69 13.07 -2.57
C SER A 249 15.48 12.13 -2.57
N ILE A 250 15.31 11.30 -3.59
CA ILE A 250 14.23 10.31 -3.66
C ILE A 250 14.38 9.24 -2.56
N LEU A 251 15.60 8.77 -2.32
CA LEU A 251 15.87 7.73 -1.33
C LEU A 251 15.91 8.26 0.11
N LEU A 252 15.98 9.57 0.33
CA LEU A 252 16.07 10.15 1.66
C LEU A 252 14.96 9.66 2.61
N PRO A 253 13.66 9.76 2.28
CA PRO A 253 12.61 9.25 3.15
C PRO A 253 12.71 7.73 3.35
N VAL A 254 13.14 6.98 2.33
CA VAL A 254 13.37 5.53 2.42
C VAL A 254 14.44 5.23 3.47
N VAL A 255 15.57 5.92 3.39
CA VAL A 255 16.70 5.75 4.32
C VAL A 255 16.32 6.10 5.76
N LEU A 256 15.56 7.19 5.96
CA LEU A 256 15.09 7.59 7.28
C LEU A 256 14.14 6.54 7.89
N MET A 257 13.17 6.05 7.11
CA MET A 257 12.23 5.02 7.57
C MET A 257 12.92 3.68 7.81
N LEU A 258 13.86 3.29 6.94
CA LEU A 258 14.66 2.07 7.12
C LEU A 258 15.54 2.18 8.36
N GLY A 259 16.13 3.36 8.61
CA GLY A 259 16.91 3.63 9.81
C GLY A 259 16.10 3.41 11.10
N LYS A 260 14.85 3.89 11.14
CA LYS A 260 13.92 3.60 12.24
C LYS A 260 13.69 2.09 12.38
N SER A 261 13.28 1.43 11.31
CA SER A 261 12.96 0.00 11.35
C SER A 261 14.16 -0.88 11.77
N LEU A 262 15.38 -0.50 11.36
CA LEU A 262 16.60 -1.17 11.81
C LEU A 262 16.90 -0.89 13.29
N ALA A 263 16.66 0.33 13.75
CA ALA A 263 16.84 0.69 15.16
C ALA A 263 15.86 -0.09 16.06
N ASP A 264 14.60 -0.25 15.63
CA ASP A 264 13.59 -1.07 16.31
C ASP A 264 14.03 -2.54 16.49
N ILE A 265 14.86 -3.05 15.55
CA ILE A 265 15.38 -4.43 15.59
C ILE A 265 16.67 -4.54 16.41
N VAL A 266 17.60 -3.58 16.25
CA VAL A 266 18.97 -3.70 16.75
C VAL A 266 19.12 -3.12 18.15
N ILE A 267 18.46 -1.99 18.42
CA ILE A 267 18.55 -1.29 19.69
C ILE A 267 17.46 -1.78 20.64
N ASP A 268 16.21 -1.85 20.16
CA ASP A 268 15.00 -2.32 20.86
C ASP A 268 14.87 -1.74 22.30
N ASP A 269 15.29 -0.47 22.46
CA ASP A 269 15.25 0.25 23.74
C ASP A 269 14.64 1.65 23.55
N PRO A 270 13.32 1.82 23.78
CA PRO A 270 12.65 3.11 23.65
C PRO A 270 13.21 4.22 24.57
N GLY A 271 14.02 3.86 25.58
CA GLY A 271 14.69 4.80 26.48
C GLY A 271 15.96 5.42 25.89
N GLN A 272 16.55 4.80 24.87
CA GLN A 272 17.77 5.30 24.25
C GLN A 272 17.49 6.52 23.35
N ARG A 273 18.30 7.57 23.52
CA ARG A 273 18.17 8.81 22.71
C ARG A 273 18.31 8.56 21.21
N VAL A 274 19.19 7.62 20.82
CA VAL A 274 19.41 7.29 19.41
C VAL A 274 18.14 6.67 18.83
N GLN A 275 17.51 5.73 19.54
CA GLN A 275 16.22 5.13 19.15
C GLN A 275 15.17 6.22 18.97
N GLN A 276 15.00 7.09 19.98
CA GLN A 276 14.01 8.18 19.95
C GLN A 276 14.20 9.13 18.75
N VAL A 277 15.45 9.47 18.42
CA VAL A 277 15.74 10.32 17.26
C VAL A 277 15.39 9.61 15.96
N LEU A 278 15.77 8.34 15.82
CA LEU A 278 15.46 7.55 14.62
C LEU A 278 13.96 7.30 14.49
N ASP A 279 13.24 7.09 15.59
CA ASP A 279 11.78 6.97 15.62
C ASP A 279 11.08 8.21 15.07
N ILE A 280 11.52 9.39 15.49
CA ILE A 280 10.98 10.66 14.99
C ILE A 280 11.32 10.85 13.52
N LEU A 281 12.59 10.71 13.14
CA LEU A 281 13.07 10.95 11.78
C LEU A 281 12.48 9.94 10.78
N GLY A 282 12.30 8.70 11.21
CA GLY A 282 11.73 7.62 10.40
C GLY A 282 10.20 7.55 10.43
N THR A 283 9.52 8.44 11.19
CA THR A 283 8.07 8.57 11.06
C THR A 283 7.71 9.07 9.66
N PRO A 284 6.78 8.41 8.92
CA PRO A 284 6.49 8.72 7.51
C PRO A 284 6.25 10.21 7.22
N LEU A 285 5.45 10.86 8.08
CA LEU A 285 5.17 12.29 7.97
C LEU A 285 6.46 13.12 8.06
N VAL A 286 7.31 12.83 9.06
CA VAL A 286 8.55 13.58 9.29
C VAL A 286 9.55 13.31 8.17
N ALA A 287 9.70 12.07 7.76
CA ALA A 287 10.60 11.67 6.68
C ALA A 287 10.24 12.34 5.34
N LEU A 288 8.94 12.38 4.99
CA LEU A 288 8.47 13.07 3.79
C LEU A 288 8.59 14.59 3.91
N LEU A 289 8.29 15.17 5.06
CA LEU A 289 8.50 16.61 5.30
C LEU A 289 9.96 16.98 5.12
N ILE A 290 10.88 16.21 5.71
CA ILE A 290 12.32 16.41 5.52
C ILE A 290 12.70 16.30 4.04
N ALA A 291 12.16 15.31 3.32
CA ALA A 291 12.43 15.15 1.90
C ALA A 291 11.99 16.36 1.08
N VAL A 292 10.81 16.93 1.36
CA VAL A 292 10.33 18.17 0.71
C VAL A 292 11.27 19.34 1.03
N LEU A 293 11.59 19.55 2.31
CA LEU A 293 12.45 20.67 2.75
C LEU A 293 13.88 20.56 2.20
N VAL A 294 14.47 19.37 2.22
CA VAL A 294 15.78 19.11 1.60
C VAL A 294 15.70 19.26 0.09
N GLY A 295 14.60 18.80 -0.52
CA GLY A 295 14.33 18.95 -1.95
C GLY A 295 14.31 20.39 -2.41
N PHE A 296 13.90 21.37 -1.59
CA PHE A 296 14.00 22.78 -1.94
C PHE A 296 15.43 23.19 -2.28
N PHE A 297 16.43 22.63 -1.63
CA PHE A 297 17.83 22.91 -1.87
C PHE A 297 18.45 22.01 -2.92
N THR A 298 18.20 20.71 -2.83
CA THR A 298 18.82 19.68 -3.68
C THR A 298 18.22 19.61 -5.09
N LEU A 299 16.92 19.87 -5.22
CA LEU A 299 16.19 19.85 -6.49
C LEU A 299 15.89 21.27 -6.94
N GLY A 300 15.18 22.05 -6.13
CA GLY A 300 14.66 23.35 -6.54
C GLY A 300 15.74 24.37 -6.80
N ARG A 301 16.61 24.68 -5.84
CA ARG A 301 17.71 25.63 -6.03
C ARG A 301 18.74 25.16 -7.04
N SER A 302 19.03 23.86 -7.11
CA SER A 302 19.93 23.31 -8.13
C SER A 302 19.39 23.50 -9.55
N ALA A 303 18.07 23.61 -9.71
CA ALA A 303 17.39 23.94 -10.96
C ALA A 303 17.15 25.46 -11.14
N GLY A 304 17.78 26.30 -10.31
CA GLY A 304 17.66 27.77 -10.42
C GLY A 304 16.35 28.35 -9.89
N MET A 305 15.54 27.59 -9.14
CA MET A 305 14.27 28.09 -8.59
C MET A 305 14.53 29.06 -7.44
N ASP A 306 13.90 30.21 -7.48
CA ASP A 306 13.83 31.16 -6.38
C ASP A 306 12.72 30.77 -5.36
N ARG A 307 12.57 31.56 -4.31
CA ARG A 307 11.56 31.30 -3.27
C ARG A 307 10.14 31.38 -3.80
N SER A 308 9.86 32.27 -4.73
CA SER A 308 8.54 32.45 -5.34
C SER A 308 8.19 31.25 -6.23
N ALA A 309 9.13 30.77 -7.03
CA ALA A 309 8.98 29.59 -7.85
C ALA A 309 8.73 28.33 -6.99
N LEU A 310 9.50 28.16 -5.90
CA LEU A 310 9.29 27.05 -4.95
C LEU A 310 7.89 27.07 -4.31
N SER A 311 7.41 28.25 -3.88
CA SER A 311 6.05 28.38 -3.35
C SER A 311 5.01 28.03 -4.40
N SER A 312 5.17 28.51 -5.62
CA SER A 312 4.24 28.22 -6.72
C SER A 312 4.20 26.72 -7.07
N VAL A 313 5.33 26.03 -7.01
CA VAL A 313 5.40 24.57 -7.20
C VAL A 313 4.61 23.85 -6.10
N MET A 314 4.73 24.26 -4.83
CA MET A 314 3.97 23.68 -3.73
C MET A 314 2.47 23.90 -3.87
N ASP A 315 2.06 25.12 -4.21
CA ASP A 315 0.66 25.47 -4.43
C ASP A 315 0.06 24.69 -5.62
N ALA A 316 0.81 24.53 -6.70
CA ALA A 316 0.38 23.77 -7.87
C ALA A 316 0.30 22.25 -7.65
N ALA A 317 0.95 21.72 -6.61
CA ALA A 317 0.92 20.29 -6.29
C ALA A 317 -0.42 19.84 -5.68
N LEU A 318 -1.15 20.71 -4.99
CA LEU A 318 -2.32 20.34 -4.20
C LEU A 318 -3.63 20.16 -5.01
N PRO A 319 -3.99 21.06 -5.96
CA PRO A 319 -5.26 20.95 -6.68
C PRO A 319 -5.46 19.60 -7.39
N PRO A 320 -4.47 19.00 -8.07
CA PRO A 320 -4.66 17.73 -8.76
C PRO A 320 -4.98 16.55 -7.82
N ILE A 321 -4.57 16.61 -6.55
CA ILE A 321 -4.76 15.51 -5.59
C ILE A 321 -5.99 15.69 -4.69
N ALA A 322 -6.68 16.82 -4.73
CA ALA A 322 -7.81 17.09 -3.86
C ALA A 322 -8.94 16.05 -4.02
N GLY A 323 -9.26 15.69 -5.27
CA GLY A 323 -10.23 14.64 -5.57
C GLY A 323 -9.77 13.26 -5.07
N ILE A 324 -8.49 12.93 -5.27
CA ILE A 324 -7.88 11.67 -4.80
C ILE A 324 -8.02 11.56 -3.28
N LEU A 325 -7.67 12.62 -2.57
CA LEU A 325 -7.71 12.69 -1.10
C LEU A 325 -9.13 12.44 -0.56
N LEU A 326 -10.13 13.06 -1.17
CA LEU A 326 -11.53 12.87 -0.78
C LEU A 326 -12.02 11.44 -1.05
N ILE A 327 -11.69 10.86 -2.23
CA ILE A 327 -12.11 9.50 -2.59
C ILE A 327 -11.43 8.47 -1.69
N VAL A 328 -10.13 8.59 -1.45
CA VAL A 328 -9.37 7.69 -0.57
C VAL A 328 -9.90 7.75 0.85
N SER A 329 -10.18 8.95 1.36
CA SER A 329 -10.78 9.13 2.69
C SER A 329 -12.18 8.54 2.78
N ALA A 330 -13.00 8.67 1.74
CA ALA A 330 -14.34 8.04 1.68
C ALA A 330 -14.25 6.50 1.63
N GLY A 331 -13.22 5.96 0.95
CA GLY A 331 -12.90 4.53 1.00
C GLY A 331 -12.61 4.07 2.43
N GLY A 332 -11.88 4.87 3.21
CA GLY A 332 -11.67 4.64 4.63
C GLY A 332 -12.95 4.71 5.46
N GLY A 333 -13.86 5.63 5.14
CA GLY A 333 -15.18 5.70 5.75
C GLY A 333 -16.02 4.45 5.48
N PHE A 334 -16.10 4.01 4.22
CA PHE A 334 -16.77 2.77 3.83
C PHE A 334 -16.19 1.54 4.54
N LYS A 335 -14.86 1.43 4.57
CA LYS A 335 -14.14 0.39 5.31
C LYS A 335 -14.55 0.37 6.79
N GLN A 336 -14.58 1.53 7.46
CA GLN A 336 -14.90 1.60 8.89
C GLN A 336 -16.31 1.11 9.18
N VAL A 337 -17.31 1.45 8.34
CA VAL A 337 -18.66 0.91 8.46
C VAL A 337 -18.65 -0.61 8.35
N LEU A 338 -17.94 -1.19 7.40
CA LEU A 338 -17.78 -2.65 7.29
C LEU A 338 -17.16 -3.27 8.55
N VAL A 339 -16.10 -2.67 9.07
CA VAL A 339 -15.42 -3.16 10.30
C VAL A 339 -16.39 -3.15 11.48
N ASP A 340 -17.14 -2.06 11.67
CA ASP A 340 -18.04 -1.88 12.80
C ASP A 340 -19.29 -2.77 12.72
N THR A 341 -19.59 -3.41 11.56
CA THR A 341 -20.60 -4.47 11.48
C THR A 341 -20.15 -5.78 12.13
N GLY A 342 -18.86 -5.99 12.39
CA GLY A 342 -18.30 -7.24 12.89
C GLY A 342 -18.23 -8.37 11.84
N ILE A 343 -18.38 -8.06 10.54
CA ILE A 343 -18.29 -9.07 9.47
C ILE A 343 -16.95 -9.81 9.47
N GLY A 344 -15.85 -9.12 9.80
CA GLY A 344 -14.52 -9.73 9.89
C GLY A 344 -14.46 -10.84 10.94
N THR A 345 -15.06 -10.62 12.11
CA THR A 345 -15.18 -11.61 13.20
C THR A 345 -15.96 -12.85 12.74
N GLN A 346 -17.10 -12.63 12.10
CA GLN A 346 -17.95 -13.71 11.62
C GLN A 346 -17.24 -14.60 10.57
N LEU A 347 -16.50 -13.98 9.64
CA LEU A 347 -15.75 -14.70 8.62
C LEU A 347 -14.60 -15.51 9.25
N ALA A 348 -13.96 -14.97 10.28
CA ALA A 348 -12.91 -15.66 11.01
C ALA A 348 -13.44 -16.91 11.75
N ASP A 349 -14.62 -16.82 12.37
CA ASP A 349 -15.23 -17.96 13.08
C ASP A 349 -15.65 -19.08 12.11
N TRP A 350 -16.14 -18.75 10.93
CA TRP A 350 -16.42 -19.74 9.89
C TRP A 350 -15.15 -20.44 9.40
N ALA A 351 -14.07 -19.70 9.20
CA ALA A 351 -12.81 -20.28 8.75
C ALA A 351 -12.18 -21.24 9.78
N LYS A 352 -12.27 -20.94 11.09
CA LYS A 352 -11.78 -21.80 12.16
C LYS A 352 -12.49 -23.16 12.20
N SER A 353 -13.74 -23.25 11.76
CA SER A 353 -14.49 -24.49 11.71
C SER A 353 -14.10 -25.41 10.55
N ALA A 354 -13.34 -24.91 9.56
CA ALA A 354 -12.85 -25.68 8.44
C ALA A 354 -11.58 -26.46 8.85
N HIS A 355 -11.59 -27.78 8.67
CA HIS A 355 -10.46 -28.65 9.00
C HIS A 355 -9.34 -28.53 7.95
N LEU A 356 -8.65 -27.37 7.90
CA LEU A 356 -7.57 -27.06 6.97
C LEU A 356 -6.20 -27.15 7.66
N SER A 357 -5.12 -27.31 6.87
CA SER A 357 -3.76 -27.15 7.41
C SER A 357 -3.56 -25.73 7.95
N VAL A 358 -2.73 -25.56 8.98
CA VAL A 358 -2.52 -24.28 9.66
C VAL A 358 -2.07 -23.18 8.67
N LEU A 359 -1.22 -23.48 7.70
CA LEU A 359 -0.76 -22.52 6.69
C LEU A 359 -1.90 -22.05 5.78
N VAL A 360 -2.73 -22.98 5.29
CA VAL A 360 -3.88 -22.64 4.44
C VAL A 360 -4.93 -21.89 5.26
N LEU A 361 -5.17 -22.29 6.51
CA LEU A 361 -6.10 -21.62 7.41
C LEU A 361 -5.62 -20.18 7.72
N ALA A 362 -4.35 -19.97 8.02
CA ALA A 362 -3.77 -18.68 8.28
C ALA A 362 -3.90 -17.75 7.07
N TRP A 363 -3.59 -18.26 5.87
CA TRP A 363 -3.82 -17.55 4.63
C TRP A 363 -5.29 -17.20 4.41
N LEU A 364 -6.19 -18.18 4.57
CA LEU A 364 -7.63 -17.99 4.38
C LEU A 364 -8.22 -16.94 5.34
N LEU A 365 -7.82 -16.98 6.61
CA LEU A 365 -8.23 -15.98 7.61
C LEU A 365 -7.79 -14.58 7.17
N ALA A 366 -6.53 -14.43 6.76
CA ALA A 366 -6.04 -13.16 6.27
C ALA A 366 -6.79 -12.70 5.00
N VAL A 367 -7.08 -13.60 4.05
CA VAL A 367 -7.90 -13.33 2.85
C VAL A 367 -9.28 -12.82 3.22
N LEU A 368 -9.99 -13.52 4.11
CA LEU A 368 -11.35 -13.17 4.50
C LEU A 368 -11.40 -11.81 5.21
N ILE A 369 -10.46 -11.58 6.11
CA ILE A 369 -10.35 -10.29 6.81
C ILE A 369 -9.96 -9.18 5.82
N ARG A 370 -9.04 -9.44 4.89
CA ARG A 370 -8.65 -8.52 3.82
C ARG A 370 -9.86 -8.10 2.97
N LEU A 371 -10.64 -9.07 2.50
CA LEU A 371 -11.84 -8.81 1.72
C LEU A 371 -12.89 -8.01 2.50
N ALA A 372 -13.04 -8.28 3.79
CA ALA A 372 -13.99 -7.57 4.64
C ALA A 372 -13.53 -6.15 4.98
N THR A 373 -12.26 -5.98 5.32
CA THR A 373 -11.75 -4.72 5.90
C THR A 373 -11.06 -3.79 4.91
N GLY A 374 -10.63 -4.30 3.76
CA GLY A 374 -9.88 -3.53 2.76
C GLY A 374 -8.48 -3.10 3.21
N SER A 375 -7.91 -3.70 4.26
CA SER A 375 -6.59 -3.32 4.80
C SER A 375 -5.70 -4.52 4.98
N ALA A 376 -4.56 -4.54 4.27
CA ALA A 376 -3.56 -5.60 4.42
C ALA A 376 -2.97 -5.62 5.83
N THR A 377 -2.66 -4.46 6.41
CA THR A 377 -2.13 -4.36 7.79
C THR A 377 -3.12 -4.91 8.82
N VAL A 378 -4.40 -4.53 8.74
CA VAL A 378 -5.44 -5.06 9.63
C VAL A 378 -5.60 -6.57 9.45
N ALA A 379 -5.60 -7.05 8.21
CA ALA A 379 -5.69 -8.47 7.91
C ALA A 379 -4.50 -9.25 8.52
N THR A 380 -3.28 -8.72 8.38
CA THR A 380 -2.08 -9.33 8.96
C THR A 380 -2.15 -9.40 10.48
N ILE A 381 -2.44 -8.29 11.16
CA ILE A 381 -2.48 -8.22 12.63
C ILE A 381 -3.57 -9.14 13.18
N THR A 382 -4.78 -9.06 12.61
CA THR A 382 -5.94 -9.82 13.10
C THR A 382 -5.77 -11.31 12.83
N ALA A 383 -5.36 -11.71 11.62
CA ALA A 383 -5.15 -13.12 11.30
C ALA A 383 -4.03 -13.73 12.17
N SER A 384 -2.91 -13.03 12.37
CA SER A 384 -1.82 -13.47 13.23
C SER A 384 -2.31 -13.73 14.67
N SER A 385 -3.10 -12.79 15.22
CA SER A 385 -3.67 -12.95 16.57
C SER A 385 -4.62 -14.14 16.67
N LEU A 386 -5.42 -14.40 15.62
CA LEU A 386 -6.38 -15.51 15.59
C LEU A 386 -5.73 -16.88 15.48
N VAL A 387 -4.58 -17.00 14.80
CA VAL A 387 -3.88 -18.28 14.63
C VAL A 387 -2.91 -18.57 15.76
N THR A 388 -2.60 -17.62 16.65
CA THR A 388 -1.65 -17.81 17.77
C THR A 388 -2.01 -19.04 18.62
N GLY A 389 -3.29 -19.25 18.91
CA GLY A 389 -3.76 -20.41 19.67
C GLY A 389 -3.60 -21.76 18.93
N LEU A 390 -3.50 -21.74 17.61
CA LEU A 390 -3.41 -22.93 16.76
C LEU A 390 -1.96 -23.39 16.54
N VAL A 391 -0.99 -22.50 16.80
CA VAL A 391 0.44 -22.75 16.57
C VAL A 391 1.24 -22.90 17.86
N GLN A 392 0.56 -23.15 19.00
CA GLN A 392 1.22 -23.38 20.28
C GLN A 392 2.10 -24.63 20.22
N GLY A 393 3.40 -24.45 20.51
CA GLY A 393 4.38 -25.55 20.44
C GLY A 393 4.98 -25.77 19.04
N ALA A 394 4.61 -25.00 18.03
CA ALA A 394 5.24 -25.03 16.72
C ALA A 394 6.71 -24.56 16.78
N GLY A 395 7.55 -25.11 15.90
CA GLY A 395 8.95 -24.69 15.78
C GLY A 395 9.10 -23.34 15.06
N ASN A 396 10.27 -22.68 15.20
CA ASN A 396 10.53 -21.37 14.60
C ASN A 396 10.29 -21.33 13.09
N THR A 397 10.62 -22.39 12.37
CA THR A 397 10.40 -22.50 10.92
C THR A 397 8.91 -22.48 10.59
N GLU A 398 8.12 -23.28 11.30
CA GLU A 398 6.67 -23.34 11.10
C GLU A 398 6.02 -21.98 11.42
N LEU A 399 6.40 -21.34 12.53
CA LEU A 399 5.93 -20.02 12.91
C LEU A 399 6.26 -18.97 11.82
N SER A 400 7.49 -18.99 11.28
CA SER A 400 7.90 -18.10 10.19
C SER A 400 7.08 -18.36 8.92
N LEU A 401 6.81 -19.61 8.57
CA LEU A 401 5.95 -19.94 7.42
C LEU A 401 4.49 -19.48 7.63
N VAL A 402 3.97 -19.56 8.87
CA VAL A 402 2.64 -19.03 9.21
C VAL A 402 2.61 -17.51 9.06
N VAL A 403 3.64 -16.78 9.50
CA VAL A 403 3.78 -15.34 9.26
C VAL A 403 3.68 -15.04 7.76
N LEU A 404 4.41 -15.77 6.93
CA LEU A 404 4.42 -15.57 5.47
C LEU A 404 3.10 -15.97 4.81
N ALA A 405 2.41 -16.99 5.31
CA ALA A 405 1.07 -17.38 4.85
C ALA A 405 0.05 -16.27 5.15
N VAL A 406 0.07 -15.73 6.37
CA VAL A 406 -0.75 -14.55 6.74
C VAL A 406 -0.43 -13.37 5.85
N GLY A 407 0.86 -13.07 5.64
CA GLY A 407 1.31 -12.01 4.74
C GLY A 407 0.79 -12.20 3.32
N ALA A 408 0.89 -13.41 2.77
CA ALA A 408 0.32 -13.73 1.45
C ALA A 408 -1.18 -13.46 1.40
N GLY A 409 -1.94 -13.92 2.40
CA GLY A 409 -3.39 -13.74 2.47
C GLY A 409 -3.80 -12.27 2.57
N SER A 410 -3.02 -11.47 3.30
CA SER A 410 -3.29 -10.04 3.50
C SER A 410 -3.23 -9.21 2.21
N LEU A 411 -2.56 -9.70 1.18
CA LEU A 411 -2.46 -9.05 -0.13
C LEU A 411 -3.63 -9.39 -1.06
N PHE A 412 -4.46 -10.39 -0.75
CA PHE A 412 -5.47 -10.90 -1.67
C PHE A 412 -6.48 -9.83 -2.09
N PHE A 413 -6.68 -9.70 -3.40
CA PHE A 413 -7.78 -9.00 -4.08
C PHE A 413 -8.18 -7.65 -3.45
N SER A 414 -7.27 -6.67 -3.47
CA SER A 414 -7.60 -5.28 -3.13
C SER A 414 -8.75 -4.75 -3.99
N HIS A 415 -9.81 -4.22 -3.38
CA HIS A 415 -11.00 -3.74 -4.09
C HIS A 415 -11.55 -2.43 -3.51
N VAL A 416 -12.79 -2.09 -3.80
CA VAL A 416 -13.38 -0.77 -3.52
C VAL A 416 -13.43 -0.35 -2.03
N ASN A 417 -13.15 -1.26 -1.11
CA ASN A 417 -13.02 -0.94 0.33
C ASN A 417 -11.58 -0.59 0.75
N ASP A 418 -10.64 -0.59 -0.19
CA ASP A 418 -9.22 -0.37 0.06
C ASP A 418 -8.77 1.01 -0.46
N ALA A 419 -8.10 1.78 0.39
CA ALA A 419 -7.50 3.06 0.02
C ALA A 419 -6.50 2.91 -1.16
N GLY A 420 -5.69 1.85 -1.15
CA GLY A 420 -4.75 1.52 -2.21
C GLY A 420 -5.42 1.31 -3.57
N PHE A 421 -6.59 0.66 -3.59
CA PHE A 421 -7.39 0.50 -4.81
C PHE A 421 -7.76 1.84 -5.44
N TRP A 422 -8.21 2.79 -4.63
CA TRP A 422 -8.60 4.12 -5.11
C TRP A 422 -7.41 4.95 -5.53
N LEU A 423 -6.29 4.86 -4.80
CA LEU A 423 -5.04 5.50 -5.20
C LEU A 423 -4.57 5.00 -6.58
N VAL A 424 -4.50 3.69 -6.79
CA VAL A 424 -4.11 3.13 -8.08
C VAL A 424 -5.09 3.56 -9.17
N LYS A 425 -6.40 3.47 -8.91
CA LYS A 425 -7.43 3.90 -9.86
C LYS A 425 -7.24 5.35 -10.31
N GLU A 426 -7.07 6.26 -9.36
CA GLU A 426 -6.99 7.69 -9.65
C GLU A 426 -5.64 8.07 -10.30
N TYR A 427 -4.52 7.63 -9.74
CA TYR A 427 -3.21 7.93 -10.30
C TYR A 427 -3.00 7.34 -11.69
N PHE A 428 -3.51 6.15 -11.96
CA PHE A 428 -3.39 5.53 -13.28
C PHE A 428 -4.51 5.94 -14.25
N GLY A 429 -5.48 6.74 -13.81
CA GLY A 429 -6.61 7.17 -14.64
C GLY A 429 -7.53 6.03 -15.08
N LEU A 430 -7.68 4.98 -14.23
CA LEU A 430 -8.40 3.75 -14.56
C LEU A 430 -9.89 3.85 -14.22
N SER A 431 -10.70 3.11 -14.96
CA SER A 431 -12.04 2.74 -14.48
C SER A 431 -11.95 1.67 -13.38
N VAL A 432 -13.02 1.50 -12.59
CA VAL A 432 -13.10 0.43 -11.57
C VAL A 432 -12.80 -0.94 -12.19
N GLY A 433 -13.39 -1.25 -13.35
CA GLY A 433 -13.16 -2.53 -14.04
C GLY A 433 -11.72 -2.71 -14.52
N GLN A 434 -11.05 -1.65 -14.97
CA GLN A 434 -9.64 -1.68 -15.35
C GLN A 434 -8.73 -1.86 -14.14
N THR A 435 -9.06 -1.23 -13.02
CA THR A 435 -8.32 -1.38 -11.76
C THR A 435 -8.42 -2.82 -11.24
N ILE A 436 -9.61 -3.42 -11.31
CA ILE A 436 -9.78 -4.85 -10.95
C ILE A 436 -8.94 -5.74 -11.87
N LYS A 437 -8.96 -5.53 -13.19
CA LYS A 437 -8.22 -6.34 -14.16
C LYS A 437 -6.70 -6.20 -14.09
N SER A 438 -6.19 -5.10 -13.56
CA SER A 438 -4.77 -4.85 -13.42
C SER A 438 -4.30 -5.02 -11.97
N TRP A 439 -4.71 -4.12 -11.09
CA TRP A 439 -4.30 -4.05 -9.69
C TRP A 439 -4.83 -5.20 -8.82
N SER A 440 -6.16 -5.38 -8.77
CA SER A 440 -6.75 -6.42 -7.89
C SER A 440 -6.32 -7.83 -8.28
N LEU A 441 -6.19 -8.10 -9.60
CA LEU A 441 -5.67 -9.40 -10.06
C LEU A 441 -4.17 -9.55 -9.79
N MET A 442 -3.37 -8.49 -9.87
CA MET A 442 -1.95 -8.54 -9.50
C MET A 442 -1.79 -8.89 -8.02
N GLU A 443 -2.55 -8.27 -7.14
CA GLU A 443 -2.59 -8.58 -5.70
C GLU A 443 -3.03 -10.04 -5.46
N THR A 444 -4.02 -10.52 -6.21
CA THR A 444 -4.43 -11.93 -6.15
C THR A 444 -3.31 -12.88 -6.57
N VAL A 445 -2.59 -12.56 -7.64
CA VAL A 445 -1.43 -13.34 -8.10
C VAL A 445 -0.33 -13.34 -7.04
N LEU A 446 -0.02 -12.18 -6.43
CA LEU A 446 0.93 -12.10 -5.30
C LEU A 446 0.52 -13.03 -4.17
N SER A 447 -0.74 -13.00 -3.77
CA SER A 447 -1.28 -13.80 -2.66
C SER A 447 -1.20 -15.29 -2.94
N VAL A 448 -1.69 -15.72 -4.10
CA VAL A 448 -1.77 -17.16 -4.45
C VAL A 448 -0.39 -17.76 -4.73
N VAL A 449 0.45 -17.05 -5.47
CA VAL A 449 1.84 -17.50 -5.72
C VAL A 449 2.64 -17.50 -4.43
N GLY A 450 2.47 -16.47 -3.58
CA GLY A 450 3.11 -16.40 -2.27
C GLY A 450 2.74 -17.60 -1.40
N LEU A 451 1.45 -17.94 -1.27
CA LEU A 451 1.02 -19.14 -0.57
C LEU A 451 1.62 -20.41 -1.20
N GLY A 452 1.60 -20.52 -2.54
CA GLY A 452 2.19 -21.67 -3.24
C GLY A 452 3.66 -21.89 -2.89
N VAL A 453 4.46 -20.80 -2.84
CA VAL A 453 5.87 -20.87 -2.44
C VAL A 453 6.02 -21.23 -0.96
N VAL A 454 5.19 -20.68 -0.07
CA VAL A 454 5.18 -21.04 1.37
C VAL A 454 4.89 -22.52 1.56
N LEU A 455 3.89 -23.06 0.84
CA LEU A 455 3.58 -24.50 0.92
C LEU A 455 4.70 -25.38 0.37
N LEU A 456 5.39 -24.96 -0.71
CA LEU A 456 6.56 -25.68 -1.22
C LEU A 456 7.73 -25.65 -0.24
N LEU A 457 7.98 -24.52 0.41
CA LEU A 457 9.00 -24.41 1.45
C LEU A 457 8.68 -25.35 2.63
N ASN A 458 7.43 -25.44 3.05
CA ASN A 458 7.00 -26.36 4.13
C ASN A 458 7.25 -27.84 3.83
N LEU A 459 7.50 -28.22 2.57
CA LEU A 459 7.88 -29.59 2.21
C LEU A 459 9.38 -29.85 2.32
N VAL A 460 10.20 -28.80 2.41
CA VAL A 460 11.66 -28.89 2.29
C VAL A 460 12.37 -28.48 3.59
N VAL A 461 11.75 -27.59 4.37
CA VAL A 461 12.29 -27.08 5.64
C VAL A 461 11.44 -27.51 6.81
#